data_4b08a408426c76d70cd60314f02ae0ee
#
_entry.id   4b08a408426c76d70cd60314f02ae0ee
#
_cell.length_a   1.000
_cell.length_b   1.000
_cell.length_c   1.000
_cell.angle_alpha   90.00
_cell.angle_beta   90.00
_cell.angle_gamma   90.00
#
_symmetry.space_group_name_H-M   'P 1'
#
loop_
_entity.id
_entity.type
_entity.pdbx_description
1 polymer ?
#
loop_
_entity_poly.entity_id
_entity_poly.type
_entity_poly.pdbx_seq_one_letter_code
_entity_poly.pdbx_strand_id
1 'polypeptide(L)'
;MNPILVINMKRCKTILIFSLLALTWIALFWLTREKTPWQIFAGKESEAAYVISLGDMAGRNYDRMGFDSGKVLYVKSDGGWLVGTANGELIHFDEKGEELWSHSVGTGLIRGIAVSRDEKVVYAGEKSPEGTMYAMDVKNGDVLWTFRGDSLIGYEADIQSEPTAIDISTDTAGHVYAVFYRFTLDEKGQRTYLSRIISFDETGKERWRYPAKENMDAWVNCGAISESSGRFAFATANYDKAKTEGLKYNENLYVLDSHTGTLLHAETIPPVETFGTTTIRNGLSYSEDGKYLAVMASDGRGFLRDEDGRPIWERSISKVMEIGGSYYFAAGRDALFSGDKVLFCTINTFNRENWQLPAPVIHPSGNSLYAFDREGKYLFRYTAPAEIEAIGVAGDVAALAIGRNVRNHDYKAHGAAVIRLSDGTLLNEYHTKGPLQTLAISSDGRYVAGIEVPAVTAEGNLLGAYRLHIWDREK
;
A
#
# COMPACT_ATOMS: atom_id res chain seq x y z
N MET A 1 0.87 -19.82 76.20
CA MET A 1 0.63 -19.38 74.81
C MET A 1 0.23 -20.56 73.96
N ASN A 2 -0.92 -20.51 73.36
CA ASN A 2 -1.53 -21.66 72.69
C ASN A 2 -0.83 -21.90 71.32
N PRO A 3 -0.19 -23.05 71.07
CA PRO A 3 0.59 -23.30 69.88
C PRO A 3 -0.20 -23.16 68.55
N ILE A 4 -1.52 -23.31 68.63
CA ILE A 4 -2.45 -23.12 67.48
C ILE A 4 -2.47 -21.65 66.98
N LEU A 5 -2.32 -20.67 67.89
CA LEU A 5 -2.34 -19.24 67.56
C LEU A 5 -1.06 -18.82 66.80
N VAL A 6 0.10 -19.45 67.11
CA VAL A 6 1.39 -19.16 66.49
C VAL A 6 1.45 -19.71 65.06
N ILE A 7 0.82 -20.88 64.83
CA ILE A 7 0.76 -21.49 63.50
C ILE A 7 -0.14 -20.68 62.57
N ASN A 8 -1.25 -20.15 63.06
CA ASN A 8 -2.14 -19.30 62.27
C ASN A 8 -1.53 -17.95 61.91
N MET A 9 -0.76 -17.33 62.82
CA MET A 9 -0.06 -16.07 62.52
C MET A 9 1.08 -16.27 61.46
N LYS A 10 1.79 -17.39 61.47
CA LYS A 10 2.76 -17.67 60.43
C LYS A 10 2.11 -17.91 59.06
N ARG A 11 1.01 -18.68 59.02
CA ARG A 11 0.25 -18.89 57.77
C ARG A 11 -0.33 -17.58 57.21
N CYS A 12 -0.90 -16.72 58.05
CA CYS A 12 -1.39 -15.40 57.63
C CYS A 12 -0.28 -14.49 57.07
N LYS A 13 0.89 -14.48 57.70
CA LYS A 13 2.05 -13.72 57.17
C LYS A 13 2.54 -14.27 55.83
N THR A 14 2.59 -15.57 55.65
CA THR A 14 2.99 -16.21 54.40
C THR A 14 1.99 -15.91 53.28
N ILE A 15 0.69 -16.01 53.54
CA ILE A 15 -0.37 -15.65 52.58
C ILE A 15 -0.30 -14.17 52.21
N LEU A 16 -0.08 -13.28 53.17
CA LEU A 16 0.05 -11.84 52.93
C LEU A 16 1.26 -11.51 52.03
N ILE A 17 2.39 -12.16 52.26
CA ILE A 17 3.61 -12.00 51.43
C ILE A 17 3.37 -12.49 49.99
N PHE A 18 2.76 -13.67 49.83
CA PHE A 18 2.43 -14.15 48.48
C PHE A 18 1.40 -13.30 47.77
N SER A 19 0.42 -12.74 48.47
CA SER A 19 -0.54 -11.81 47.90
C SER A 19 0.11 -10.48 47.49
N LEU A 20 1.05 -9.96 48.30
CA LEU A 20 1.78 -8.75 47.95
C LEU A 20 2.73 -8.99 46.76
N LEU A 21 3.41 -10.12 46.70
CA LEU A 21 4.24 -10.49 45.55
C LEU A 21 3.42 -10.69 44.27
N ALA A 22 2.24 -11.29 44.35
CA ALA A 22 1.32 -11.43 43.23
C ALA A 22 0.82 -10.06 42.73
N LEU A 23 0.46 -9.17 43.66
CA LEU A 23 0.05 -7.81 43.31
C LEU A 23 1.17 -6.98 42.71
N THR A 24 2.41 -7.11 43.21
CA THR A 24 3.57 -6.44 42.62
C THR A 24 3.90 -7.01 41.23
N TRP A 25 3.78 -8.33 41.02
CA TRP A 25 3.93 -8.95 39.70
C TRP A 25 2.84 -8.48 38.71
N ILE A 26 1.59 -8.40 39.17
CA ILE A 26 0.48 -7.88 38.35
C ILE A 26 0.72 -6.40 38.03
N ALA A 27 1.13 -5.60 39.01
CA ALA A 27 1.44 -4.19 38.80
C ALA A 27 2.65 -4.00 37.87
N LEU A 28 3.73 -4.77 38.05
CA LEU A 28 4.86 -4.78 37.12
C LEU A 28 4.44 -5.21 35.70
N PHE A 29 3.63 -6.27 35.60
CA PHE A 29 3.10 -6.74 34.29
C PHE A 29 2.28 -5.64 33.61
N TRP A 30 1.45 -4.89 34.36
CA TRP A 30 0.71 -3.75 33.81
C TRP A 30 1.57 -2.53 33.52
N LEU A 31 2.62 -2.28 34.32
CA LEU A 31 3.55 -1.16 34.13
C LEU A 31 4.59 -1.43 33.01
N THR A 32 4.96 -2.70 32.82
CA THR A 32 5.92 -3.09 31.79
C THR A 32 5.24 -3.58 30.49
N ARG A 33 3.91 -3.73 30.52
CA ARG A 33 3.15 -4.06 29.32
C ARG A 33 3.27 -2.88 28.38
N GLU A 34 4.14 -3.00 27.37
CA GLU A 34 4.08 -2.14 26.20
C GLU A 34 2.62 -2.07 25.77
N LYS A 35 2.07 -0.87 25.66
CA LYS A 35 0.70 -0.69 25.15
C LYS A 35 0.66 -1.44 23.83
N THR A 36 -0.15 -2.48 23.78
CA THR A 36 -0.33 -3.20 22.53
C THR A 36 -0.78 -2.17 21.49
N PRO A 37 -0.20 -2.17 20.29
CA PRO A 37 -0.46 -1.13 19.28
C PRO A 37 -1.96 -0.85 19.05
N TRP A 38 -2.83 -1.87 19.13
CA TRP A 38 -4.28 -1.69 18.98
C TRP A 38 -4.96 -0.85 20.09
N GLN A 39 -4.33 -0.65 21.25
CA GLN A 39 -4.87 0.23 22.31
C GLN A 39 -4.73 1.71 21.95
N ILE A 40 -3.82 2.04 21.04
CA ILE A 40 -3.59 3.40 20.58
C ILE A 40 -4.80 3.91 19.79
N PHE A 41 -5.41 3.05 18.97
CA PHE A 41 -6.55 3.39 18.11
C PHE A 41 -7.93 3.00 18.69
N ALA A 42 -8.01 2.48 19.91
CA ALA A 42 -9.26 2.19 20.61
C ALA A 42 -9.85 3.48 21.21
N GLY A 43 -10.38 4.37 20.35
CA GLY A 43 -10.83 5.66 20.80
C GLY A 43 -11.97 6.27 19.99
N LYS A 44 -12.35 7.48 20.41
CA LYS A 44 -13.28 8.34 19.70
C LYS A 44 -12.64 8.79 18.37
N GLU A 45 -13.46 8.93 17.32
CA GLU A 45 -13.03 9.52 16.05
C GLU A 45 -12.33 10.85 16.28
N SER A 46 -11.16 11.03 15.67
CA SER A 46 -10.38 12.26 15.77
C SER A 46 -11.05 13.39 15.00
N GLU A 47 -10.99 14.59 15.54
CA GLU A 47 -11.43 15.77 14.83
C GLU A 47 -10.50 16.01 13.64
N ALA A 48 -11.09 16.01 12.43
CA ALA A 48 -10.41 16.41 11.21
C ALA A 48 -10.67 17.87 10.93
N ALA A 49 -9.76 18.53 10.22
CA ALA A 49 -9.98 19.90 9.76
C ALA A 49 -11.18 19.94 8.79
N TYR A 50 -11.28 18.92 7.94
CA TYR A 50 -12.37 18.74 7.00
C TYR A 50 -12.73 17.27 6.84
N VAL A 51 -14.04 16.97 6.75
CA VAL A 51 -14.58 15.64 6.44
C VAL A 51 -15.58 15.78 5.30
N ILE A 52 -15.28 15.15 4.17
CA ILE A 52 -16.03 15.31 2.94
C ILE A 52 -16.62 13.96 2.56
N SER A 53 -17.94 13.90 2.33
CA SER A 53 -18.59 12.70 1.80
C SER A 53 -18.21 12.48 0.33
N LEU A 54 -17.80 11.24 0.01
CA LEU A 54 -17.53 10.82 -1.37
C LEU A 54 -18.69 10.00 -1.97
N GLY A 55 -19.87 10.14 -1.36
CA GLY A 55 -21.09 9.42 -1.77
C GLY A 55 -21.18 8.02 -1.17
N ASP A 56 -22.10 7.23 -1.72
CA ASP A 56 -22.29 5.83 -1.34
C ASP A 56 -21.49 4.92 -2.27
N MET A 57 -20.86 3.91 -1.69
CA MET A 57 -20.23 2.84 -2.47
C MET A 57 -21.26 1.75 -2.83
N ALA A 58 -22.42 2.15 -3.33
CA ALA A 58 -23.56 1.26 -3.61
C ALA A 58 -23.18 0.12 -4.56
N GLY A 59 -23.63 -1.09 -4.23
CA GLY A 59 -23.42 -2.30 -5.03
C GLY A 59 -22.01 -2.90 -4.95
N ARG A 60 -21.12 -2.33 -4.16
CA ARG A 60 -19.79 -2.87 -3.91
C ARG A 60 -19.80 -3.92 -2.79
N ASN A 61 -19.02 -4.98 -2.96
CA ASN A 61 -18.82 -5.97 -1.89
C ASN A 61 -17.80 -5.42 -0.89
N TYR A 62 -18.26 -4.97 0.26
CA TYR A 62 -17.44 -4.38 1.32
C TYR A 62 -16.30 -5.29 1.79
N ASP A 63 -16.44 -6.61 1.68
CA ASP A 63 -15.37 -7.57 2.05
C ASP A 63 -14.17 -7.55 1.08
N ARG A 64 -14.36 -7.02 -0.13
CA ARG A 64 -13.32 -6.97 -1.18
C ARG A 64 -12.77 -5.58 -1.43
N MET A 65 -13.24 -4.56 -0.74
CA MET A 65 -13.04 -3.15 -1.09
C MET A 65 -11.66 -2.59 -0.82
N GLY A 66 -10.78 -3.29 -0.15
CA GLY A 66 -9.45 -2.81 0.14
C GLY A 66 -8.54 -2.52 -1.06
N PHE A 67 -8.96 -2.88 -2.26
CA PHE A 67 -8.21 -2.56 -3.48
C PHE A 67 -8.95 -1.61 -4.41
N ASP A 68 -10.21 -1.33 -4.12
CA ASP A 68 -11.13 -0.65 -5.03
C ASP A 68 -11.78 0.58 -4.39
N SER A 69 -11.05 1.33 -3.58
CA SER A 69 -11.56 2.48 -2.81
C SER A 69 -11.25 3.85 -3.43
N GLY A 70 -10.54 3.89 -4.54
CA GLY A 70 -10.07 5.14 -5.12
C GLY A 70 -8.67 5.55 -4.67
N LYS A 71 -8.28 6.77 -4.97
CA LYS A 71 -6.96 7.34 -4.68
C LYS A 71 -7.07 8.80 -4.28
N VAL A 72 -6.11 9.28 -3.49
CA VAL A 72 -5.95 10.71 -3.19
C VAL A 72 -4.51 11.13 -3.46
N LEU A 73 -4.34 12.31 -4.06
CA LEU A 73 -3.04 12.95 -4.29
C LEU A 73 -3.09 14.41 -3.79
N TYR A 74 -1.95 14.90 -3.34
CA TYR A 74 -1.75 16.31 -3.04
C TYR A 74 -1.27 17.06 -4.27
N VAL A 75 -1.83 18.23 -4.54
CA VAL A 75 -1.42 19.18 -5.58
C VAL A 75 -0.67 20.32 -4.91
N LYS A 76 0.62 20.39 -5.15
CA LYS A 76 1.49 21.36 -4.46
C LYS A 76 1.26 22.79 -4.95
N SER A 77 0.92 22.97 -6.22
CA SER A 77 0.79 24.29 -6.86
C SER A 77 -0.36 25.13 -6.29
N ASP A 78 -1.40 24.50 -5.79
CA ASP A 78 -2.57 25.19 -5.21
C ASP A 78 -2.90 24.74 -3.78
N GLY A 79 -2.15 23.79 -3.23
CA GLY A 79 -2.40 23.24 -1.90
C GLY A 79 -3.58 22.30 -1.81
N GLY A 80 -4.17 21.92 -2.93
CA GLY A 80 -5.40 21.14 -3.01
C GLY A 80 -5.20 19.62 -3.06
N TRP A 81 -6.32 18.92 -3.28
CA TRP A 81 -6.38 17.46 -3.27
C TRP A 81 -7.13 16.93 -4.48
N LEU A 82 -6.51 16.08 -5.26
CA LEU A 82 -7.16 15.31 -6.32
C LEU A 82 -7.59 13.95 -5.78
N VAL A 83 -8.86 13.64 -5.97
CA VAL A 83 -9.48 12.40 -5.48
C VAL A 83 -10.14 11.67 -6.65
N GLY A 84 -9.61 10.49 -6.94
CA GLY A 84 -10.26 9.52 -7.83
C GLY A 84 -11.13 8.57 -6.99
N THR A 85 -12.43 8.53 -7.26
CA THR A 85 -13.37 7.79 -6.41
C THR A 85 -13.64 6.36 -6.90
N ALA A 86 -14.24 5.56 -6.02
CA ALA A 86 -14.75 4.24 -6.36
C ALA A 86 -15.97 4.28 -7.31
N ASN A 87 -16.54 5.44 -7.52
CA ASN A 87 -17.75 5.65 -8.32
C ASN A 87 -17.46 6.25 -9.72
N GLY A 88 -16.19 6.36 -10.10
CA GLY A 88 -15.79 6.89 -11.42
C GLY A 88 -15.75 8.41 -11.48
N GLU A 89 -15.63 9.08 -10.35
CA GLU A 89 -15.49 10.53 -10.29
C GLU A 89 -14.04 10.91 -10.04
N LEU A 90 -13.55 11.91 -10.72
CA LEU A 90 -12.33 12.63 -10.40
C LEU A 90 -12.72 13.99 -9.87
N ILE A 91 -12.30 14.34 -8.65
CA ILE A 91 -12.68 15.54 -7.95
C ILE A 91 -11.42 16.28 -7.53
N HIS A 92 -11.40 17.60 -7.74
CA HIS A 92 -10.36 18.47 -7.22
C HIS A 92 -10.93 19.35 -6.11
N PHE A 93 -10.34 19.24 -4.93
CA PHE A 93 -10.65 20.06 -3.76
C PHE A 93 -9.51 21.06 -3.52
N ASP A 94 -9.83 22.24 -3.03
CA ASP A 94 -8.84 23.19 -2.54
C ASP A 94 -8.23 22.75 -1.19
N GLU A 95 -7.33 23.55 -0.64
CA GLU A 95 -6.69 23.32 0.67
C GLU A 95 -7.68 23.23 1.84
N LYS A 96 -8.90 23.79 1.69
CA LYS A 96 -9.97 23.78 2.69
C LYS A 96 -10.98 22.67 2.47
N GLY A 97 -10.80 21.86 1.42
CA GLY A 97 -11.72 20.81 1.07
C GLY A 97 -12.98 21.28 0.36
N GLU A 98 -12.99 22.51 -0.17
CA GLU A 98 -14.06 22.97 -1.05
C GLU A 98 -13.82 22.44 -2.48
N GLU A 99 -14.88 21.94 -3.12
CA GLU A 99 -14.79 21.41 -4.48
C GLU A 99 -14.52 22.54 -5.48
N LEU A 100 -13.39 22.42 -6.18
CA LEU A 100 -13.04 23.32 -7.29
C LEU A 100 -13.71 22.86 -8.58
N TRP A 101 -13.68 21.56 -8.84
CA TRP A 101 -14.39 20.90 -9.93
C TRP A 101 -14.53 19.41 -9.65
N SER A 102 -15.54 18.79 -10.27
CA SER A 102 -15.72 17.35 -10.31
C SER A 102 -16.09 16.90 -11.72
N HIS A 103 -15.62 15.71 -12.08
CA HIS A 103 -15.87 15.14 -13.40
C HIS A 103 -16.17 13.66 -13.28
N SER A 104 -17.34 13.24 -13.75
CA SER A 104 -17.65 11.84 -13.90
C SER A 104 -16.95 11.35 -15.16
N VAL A 105 -15.83 10.64 -14.99
CA VAL A 105 -15.02 10.19 -16.13
C VAL A 105 -15.48 8.84 -16.67
N GLY A 106 -16.42 8.18 -15.97
CA GLY A 106 -16.94 6.89 -16.41
C GLY A 106 -17.90 6.27 -15.40
N THR A 107 -18.16 4.98 -15.55
CA THR A 107 -19.02 4.19 -14.65
C THR A 107 -18.23 3.28 -13.71
N GLY A 108 -16.92 3.24 -13.91
CA GLY A 108 -16.00 2.39 -13.19
C GLY A 108 -15.25 3.14 -12.11
N LEU A 109 -14.48 2.40 -11.36
CA LEU A 109 -13.63 2.89 -10.28
C LEU A 109 -12.36 3.55 -10.86
N ILE A 110 -11.95 4.69 -10.31
CA ILE A 110 -10.63 5.30 -10.59
C ILE A 110 -9.58 4.56 -9.76
N ARG A 111 -8.66 3.87 -10.43
CA ARG A 111 -7.67 3.03 -9.78
C ARG A 111 -6.25 3.58 -9.81
N GLY A 112 -5.80 4.04 -10.95
CA GLY A 112 -4.53 4.74 -11.11
C GLY A 112 -4.76 6.25 -11.16
N ILE A 113 -3.92 7.02 -10.49
CA ILE A 113 -3.94 8.48 -10.57
C ILE A 113 -2.52 9.01 -10.43
N ALA A 114 -2.16 9.97 -11.26
CA ALA A 114 -0.89 10.70 -11.20
C ALA A 114 -1.08 12.14 -11.65
N VAL A 115 -0.17 13.01 -11.23
CA VAL A 115 -0.10 14.40 -11.69
C VAL A 115 1.19 14.59 -12.46
N SER A 116 1.16 15.39 -13.54
CA SER A 116 2.38 15.79 -14.26
C SER A 116 3.35 16.52 -13.33
N ARG A 117 4.64 16.49 -13.63
CA ARG A 117 5.65 17.15 -12.77
C ARG A 117 5.50 18.66 -12.67
N ASP A 118 4.90 19.29 -13.68
CA ASP A 118 4.54 20.73 -13.68
C ASP A 118 3.14 21.00 -13.10
N GLU A 119 2.46 19.94 -12.65
CA GLU A 119 1.13 19.94 -12.00
C GLU A 119 0.01 20.57 -12.86
N LYS A 120 0.14 20.55 -14.19
CA LYS A 120 -0.90 21.04 -15.09
C LYS A 120 -1.88 19.96 -15.54
N VAL A 121 -1.44 18.71 -15.57
CA VAL A 121 -2.23 17.58 -16.07
C VAL A 121 -2.38 16.51 -14.99
N VAL A 122 -3.60 16.08 -14.75
CA VAL A 122 -3.90 14.88 -13.97
C VAL A 122 -4.22 13.72 -14.92
N TYR A 123 -3.65 12.57 -14.62
CA TYR A 123 -3.91 11.31 -15.32
C TYR A 123 -4.71 10.39 -14.41
N ALA A 124 -5.80 9.82 -14.94
CA ALA A 124 -6.67 8.91 -14.20
C ALA A 124 -6.95 7.64 -15.01
N GLY A 125 -6.76 6.48 -14.40
CA GLY A 125 -7.05 5.17 -14.97
C GLY A 125 -8.34 4.60 -14.41
N GLU A 126 -9.32 4.42 -15.27
CA GLU A 126 -10.61 3.81 -14.93
C GLU A 126 -10.54 2.29 -15.04
N LYS A 127 -11.17 1.59 -14.13
CA LYS A 127 -11.46 0.17 -14.23
C LYS A 127 -12.89 0.00 -14.74
N SER A 128 -13.04 -0.20 -16.03
CA SER A 128 -14.30 -0.34 -16.75
C SER A 128 -14.12 -1.27 -17.96
N PRO A 129 -15.19 -1.63 -18.68
CA PRO A 129 -15.07 -2.40 -19.93
C PRO A 129 -14.12 -1.80 -20.96
N GLU A 130 -14.06 -0.47 -21.07
CA GLU A 130 -13.15 0.26 -21.92
C GLU A 130 -11.75 0.40 -21.28
N GLY A 131 -11.67 0.42 -19.95
CA GLY A 131 -10.44 0.65 -19.21
C GLY A 131 -9.77 1.96 -19.57
N THR A 132 -10.53 3.03 -19.67
CA THR A 132 -10.07 4.30 -20.19
C THR A 132 -9.09 4.97 -19.26
N MET A 133 -8.00 5.46 -19.81
CA MET A 133 -7.09 6.40 -19.17
C MET A 133 -7.40 7.81 -19.70
N TYR A 134 -7.53 8.75 -18.79
CA TYR A 134 -7.83 10.16 -19.05
C TYR A 134 -6.62 11.01 -18.73
N ALA A 135 -6.35 12.02 -19.55
CA ALA A 135 -5.50 13.16 -19.20
C ALA A 135 -6.38 14.40 -19.16
N MET A 136 -6.34 15.13 -18.05
CA MET A 136 -7.23 16.25 -17.80
C MET A 136 -6.45 17.44 -17.25
N ASP A 137 -6.90 18.64 -17.58
CA ASP A 137 -6.33 19.87 -17.02
C ASP A 137 -6.62 19.95 -15.52
N VAL A 138 -5.58 20.12 -14.69
CA VAL A 138 -5.72 20.18 -13.22
C VAL A 138 -6.56 21.36 -12.78
N LYS A 139 -6.52 22.48 -13.51
CA LYS A 139 -7.18 23.73 -13.12
C LYS A 139 -8.70 23.69 -13.25
N ASN A 140 -9.22 23.04 -14.30
CA ASN A 140 -10.65 23.10 -14.65
C ASN A 140 -11.29 21.73 -14.94
N GLY A 141 -10.51 20.64 -14.93
CA GLY A 141 -11.00 19.30 -15.19
C GLY A 141 -11.30 19.01 -16.67
N ASP A 142 -10.93 19.86 -17.62
CA ASP A 142 -11.16 19.62 -19.04
C ASP A 142 -10.35 18.39 -19.52
N VAL A 143 -11.00 17.49 -20.26
CA VAL A 143 -10.33 16.33 -20.86
C VAL A 143 -9.44 16.78 -22.01
N LEU A 144 -8.15 16.55 -21.91
CA LEU A 144 -7.16 16.86 -22.94
C LEU A 144 -7.05 15.72 -23.96
N TRP A 145 -6.96 14.49 -23.48
CA TRP A 145 -6.96 13.30 -24.32
C TRP A 145 -7.37 12.06 -23.51
N THR A 146 -7.70 10.98 -24.22
CA THR A 146 -8.03 9.68 -23.63
C THR A 146 -7.34 8.56 -24.36
N PHE A 147 -7.15 7.42 -23.66
CA PHE A 147 -6.66 6.20 -24.25
C PHE A 147 -7.49 5.00 -23.73
N ARG A 148 -7.93 4.13 -24.63
CA ARG A 148 -8.73 2.96 -24.28
C ARG A 148 -7.86 1.74 -24.02
N GLY A 149 -7.92 1.21 -22.79
CA GLY A 149 -7.18 0.03 -22.36
C GLY A 149 -7.63 -1.27 -23.04
N ASP A 150 -8.94 -1.38 -23.38
CA ASP A 150 -9.48 -2.54 -24.10
C ASP A 150 -8.83 -2.72 -25.48
N SER A 151 -8.46 -1.63 -26.15
CA SER A 151 -7.72 -1.68 -27.42
C SER A 151 -6.30 -2.24 -27.26
N LEU A 152 -5.75 -2.22 -26.04
CA LEU A 152 -4.39 -2.67 -25.73
C LEU A 152 -4.35 -4.12 -25.22
N ILE A 153 -5.20 -4.45 -24.23
CA ILE A 153 -5.20 -5.76 -23.55
C ILE A 153 -6.51 -6.54 -23.68
N GLY A 154 -7.44 -6.03 -24.48
CA GLY A 154 -8.74 -6.65 -24.73
C GLY A 154 -9.71 -6.53 -23.55
N TYR A 155 -10.94 -6.98 -23.78
CA TYR A 155 -12.01 -7.12 -22.79
C TYR A 155 -12.86 -8.34 -23.10
N GLU A 156 -13.37 -9.00 -22.07
CA GLU A 156 -14.29 -10.14 -22.19
C GLU A 156 -15.48 -9.93 -21.24
N ALA A 157 -16.68 -9.78 -21.79
CA ALA A 157 -17.87 -9.39 -21.02
C ALA A 157 -18.30 -10.42 -19.97
N ASP A 158 -17.99 -11.70 -20.17
CA ASP A 158 -18.45 -12.79 -19.31
C ASP A 158 -17.62 -12.97 -18.02
N ILE A 159 -16.50 -12.29 -17.93
CA ILE A 159 -15.58 -12.40 -16.80
C ILE A 159 -15.34 -11.05 -16.17
N GLN A 160 -15.95 -10.57 -15.29
CA GLN A 160 -15.79 -9.29 -14.55
C GLN A 160 -14.34 -8.80 -14.34
N SER A 161 -13.48 -9.01 -15.35
CA SER A 161 -12.09 -8.57 -15.39
C SER A 161 -11.94 -7.43 -16.38
N GLU A 162 -12.24 -6.26 -15.88
CA GLU A 162 -12.15 -5.03 -16.66
C GLU A 162 -10.70 -4.57 -16.79
N PRO A 163 -10.27 -4.15 -18.00
CA PRO A 163 -8.96 -3.52 -18.17
C PRO A 163 -8.85 -2.25 -17.33
N THR A 164 -7.65 -1.96 -16.86
CA THR A 164 -7.40 -0.72 -16.10
C THR A 164 -5.93 -0.30 -16.21
N ALA A 165 -5.68 1.01 -16.25
CA ALA A 165 -4.39 1.57 -15.91
C ALA A 165 -4.27 1.60 -14.38
N ILE A 166 -3.55 0.63 -13.81
CA ILE A 166 -3.47 0.45 -12.35
C ILE A 166 -2.42 1.34 -11.71
N ASP A 167 -1.37 1.63 -12.44
CA ASP A 167 -0.27 2.49 -12.00
C ASP A 167 0.15 3.42 -13.11
N ILE A 168 0.34 4.69 -12.77
CA ILE A 168 0.67 5.76 -13.68
C ILE A 168 1.79 6.59 -13.06
N SER A 169 2.83 6.87 -13.83
CA SER A 169 3.92 7.74 -13.42
C SER A 169 4.29 8.72 -14.55
N THR A 170 4.93 9.82 -14.19
CA THR A 170 5.26 10.91 -15.10
C THR A 170 6.70 11.37 -14.93
N ASP A 171 7.28 11.97 -15.97
CA ASP A 171 8.58 12.62 -15.91
C ASP A 171 8.48 14.14 -16.19
N THR A 172 9.58 14.86 -16.03
CA THR A 172 9.64 16.32 -16.26
C THR A 172 9.54 16.72 -17.73
N ALA A 173 9.76 15.78 -18.65
CA ALA A 173 9.58 15.99 -20.08
C ALA A 173 8.11 15.84 -20.52
N GLY A 174 7.19 15.59 -19.56
CA GLY A 174 5.75 15.41 -19.83
C GLY A 174 5.40 14.02 -20.33
N HIS A 175 6.33 13.06 -20.29
CA HIS A 175 6.02 11.70 -20.67
C HIS A 175 5.25 10.98 -19.57
N VAL A 176 4.35 10.09 -19.98
CA VAL A 176 3.52 9.27 -19.12
C VAL A 176 3.88 7.81 -19.30
N TYR A 177 3.92 7.08 -18.20
CA TYR A 177 4.16 5.64 -18.15
C TYR A 177 3.01 4.98 -17.43
N ALA A 178 2.28 4.12 -18.11
CA ALA A 178 1.09 3.48 -17.56
C ALA A 178 1.23 1.96 -17.60
N VAL A 179 0.88 1.31 -16.50
CA VAL A 179 0.77 -0.13 -16.36
C VAL A 179 -0.68 -0.52 -16.52
N PHE A 180 -1.00 -1.20 -17.61
CA PHE A 180 -2.33 -1.77 -17.84
C PHE A 180 -2.34 -3.25 -17.49
N TYR A 181 -3.43 -3.70 -16.86
CA TYR A 181 -3.66 -5.11 -16.62
C TYR A 181 -5.14 -5.47 -16.63
N ARG A 182 -5.41 -6.74 -16.87
CA ARG A 182 -6.63 -7.46 -16.58
C ARG A 182 -6.31 -8.94 -16.36
N PHE A 183 -7.30 -9.75 -16.04
CA PHE A 183 -7.17 -11.21 -16.08
C PHE A 183 -8.18 -11.81 -17.08
N THR A 184 -7.89 -13.02 -17.55
CA THR A 184 -8.80 -13.90 -18.27
C THR A 184 -8.99 -15.18 -17.46
N LEU A 185 -9.95 -15.99 -17.85
CA LEU A 185 -10.11 -17.35 -17.34
C LEU A 185 -9.71 -18.34 -18.45
N ASP A 186 -8.91 -19.34 -18.09
CA ASP A 186 -8.61 -20.46 -18.97
C ASP A 186 -9.80 -21.43 -19.03
N GLU A 187 -9.70 -22.49 -19.86
CA GLU A 187 -10.74 -23.52 -20.01
C GLU A 187 -11.11 -24.24 -18.70
N LYS A 188 -10.25 -24.16 -17.67
CA LYS A 188 -10.46 -24.72 -16.34
C LYS A 188 -10.97 -23.68 -15.33
N GLY A 189 -11.27 -22.46 -15.77
CA GLY A 189 -11.69 -21.34 -14.91
C GLY A 189 -10.55 -20.76 -14.05
N GLN A 190 -9.28 -21.04 -14.39
CA GLN A 190 -8.14 -20.47 -13.69
C GLN A 190 -7.79 -19.10 -14.27
N ARG A 191 -7.37 -18.17 -13.38
CA ARG A 191 -6.98 -16.83 -13.80
C ARG A 191 -5.62 -16.83 -14.49
N THR A 192 -5.58 -16.26 -15.69
CA THR A 192 -4.37 -15.86 -16.41
C THR A 192 -4.35 -14.36 -16.51
N TYR A 193 -3.25 -13.73 -16.18
CA TYR A 193 -3.13 -12.28 -16.22
C TYR A 193 -2.63 -11.82 -17.58
N LEU A 194 -3.12 -10.66 -18.01
CA LEU A 194 -2.64 -9.93 -19.17
C LEU A 194 -2.21 -8.55 -18.72
N SER A 195 -0.95 -8.22 -18.95
CA SER A 195 -0.41 -6.92 -18.60
C SER A 195 0.36 -6.30 -19.75
N ARG A 196 0.42 -4.98 -19.78
CA ARG A 196 1.21 -4.22 -20.73
C ARG A 196 1.61 -2.88 -20.16
N ILE A 197 2.82 -2.46 -20.47
CA ILE A 197 3.31 -1.13 -20.14
C ILE A 197 3.31 -0.30 -21.42
N ILE A 198 2.87 0.93 -21.30
CA ILE A 198 2.82 1.86 -22.42
C ILE A 198 3.32 3.23 -21.97
N SER A 199 4.10 3.89 -22.81
CA SER A 199 4.49 5.28 -22.60
C SER A 199 3.87 6.17 -23.65
N PHE A 200 3.42 7.36 -23.22
CA PHE A 200 2.87 8.40 -24.05
C PHE A 200 3.72 9.67 -23.94
N ASP A 201 3.63 10.51 -24.95
CA ASP A 201 4.06 11.90 -24.85
C ASP A 201 2.93 12.77 -24.22
N GLU A 202 3.20 14.03 -24.00
CA GLU A 202 2.26 15.00 -23.39
C GLU A 202 0.92 15.14 -24.15
N THR A 203 0.91 14.81 -25.45
CA THR A 203 -0.27 14.88 -26.31
C THR A 203 -1.10 13.61 -26.34
N GLY A 204 -0.67 12.57 -25.60
CA GLY A 204 -1.31 11.26 -25.59
C GLY A 204 -0.89 10.34 -26.75
N LYS A 205 0.10 10.75 -27.54
CA LYS A 205 0.63 9.90 -28.59
C LYS A 205 1.56 8.86 -27.97
N GLU A 206 1.38 7.59 -28.37
CA GLU A 206 2.23 6.49 -27.95
C GLU A 206 3.67 6.71 -28.37
N ARG A 207 4.60 6.57 -27.43
CA ARG A 207 6.06 6.57 -27.65
C ARG A 207 6.56 5.15 -27.85
N TRP A 208 6.19 4.27 -26.95
CA TRP A 208 6.52 2.84 -26.99
C TRP A 208 5.58 2.03 -26.10
N ARG A 209 5.57 0.71 -26.30
CA ARG A 209 4.90 -0.27 -25.43
C ARG A 209 5.80 -1.47 -25.17
N TYR A 210 5.67 -2.05 -24.00
CA TYR A 210 6.38 -3.27 -23.64
C TYR A 210 5.39 -4.32 -23.10
N PRO A 211 5.45 -5.55 -23.59
CA PRO A 211 6.14 -6.00 -24.81
C PRO A 211 5.56 -5.34 -26.07
N ALA A 212 6.37 -5.22 -27.12
CA ALA A 212 5.95 -4.49 -28.33
C ALA A 212 4.80 -5.16 -29.10
N LYS A 213 4.74 -6.49 -29.13
CA LYS A 213 3.81 -7.24 -30.00
C LYS A 213 2.71 -8.00 -29.24
N GLU A 214 2.94 -8.44 -28.03
CA GLU A 214 2.08 -9.33 -27.27
C GLU A 214 1.81 -8.79 -25.89
N ASN A 215 0.82 -9.34 -25.16
CA ASN A 215 0.63 -9.06 -23.77
C ASN A 215 1.55 -9.94 -22.91
N MET A 216 1.99 -9.45 -21.76
CA MET A 216 2.62 -10.28 -20.76
C MET A 216 1.57 -11.19 -20.11
N ASP A 217 1.90 -12.45 -19.96
CA ASP A 217 1.12 -13.45 -19.22
C ASP A 217 1.40 -13.38 -17.71
N ALA A 218 1.71 -12.21 -17.22
CA ALA A 218 2.07 -11.94 -15.81
C ALA A 218 1.21 -10.82 -15.22
N TRP A 219 0.96 -10.88 -13.93
CA TRP A 219 0.31 -9.79 -13.20
C TRP A 219 1.33 -8.73 -12.83
N VAL A 220 1.29 -7.59 -13.51
CA VAL A 220 2.08 -6.40 -13.19
C VAL A 220 1.18 -5.42 -12.45
N ASN A 221 1.62 -4.96 -11.28
CA ASN A 221 0.83 -4.12 -10.39
C ASN A 221 1.48 -2.77 -10.07
N CYS A 222 2.75 -2.61 -10.32
CA CYS A 222 3.50 -1.39 -10.04
C CYS A 222 4.62 -1.15 -11.05
N GLY A 223 4.95 0.12 -11.21
CA GLY A 223 6.10 0.60 -11.95
C GLY A 223 6.79 1.74 -11.21
N ALA A 224 8.02 2.02 -11.55
CA ALA A 224 8.78 3.15 -11.02
C ALA A 224 9.62 3.76 -12.13
N ILE A 225 9.57 5.09 -12.25
CA ILE A 225 10.39 5.86 -13.19
C ILE A 225 11.56 6.51 -12.47
N SER A 226 12.75 6.45 -13.08
CA SER A 226 13.89 7.28 -12.76
C SER A 226 14.24 8.12 -13.97
N GLU A 227 13.97 9.40 -13.90
CA GLU A 227 14.32 10.34 -14.97
C GLU A 227 15.83 10.51 -15.10
N SER A 228 16.52 10.66 -13.96
CA SER A 228 17.97 10.93 -13.93
C SER A 228 18.80 9.80 -14.52
N SER A 229 18.35 8.55 -14.37
CA SER A 229 19.02 7.39 -14.98
C SER A 229 18.39 6.94 -16.31
N GLY A 230 17.22 7.46 -16.69
CA GLY A 230 16.50 7.03 -17.89
C GLY A 230 16.00 5.58 -17.78
N ARG A 231 15.53 5.17 -16.60
CA ARG A 231 15.09 3.80 -16.32
C ARG A 231 13.62 3.75 -15.91
N PHE A 232 12.92 2.74 -16.39
CA PHE A 232 11.60 2.37 -15.90
C PHE A 232 11.65 0.93 -15.40
N ALA A 233 11.42 0.74 -14.11
CA ALA A 233 11.33 -0.59 -13.50
C ALA A 233 9.89 -0.99 -13.30
N PHE A 234 9.59 -2.28 -13.45
CA PHE A 234 8.32 -2.88 -13.05
C PHE A 234 8.54 -4.29 -12.50
N ALA A 235 7.55 -4.81 -11.81
CA ALA A 235 7.66 -6.09 -11.16
C ALA A 235 6.39 -6.93 -11.33
N THR A 236 6.53 -8.26 -11.25
CA THR A 236 5.42 -9.20 -11.34
C THR A 236 4.95 -9.65 -9.96
N ALA A 237 3.66 -9.89 -9.86
CA ALA A 237 2.99 -10.33 -8.64
C ALA A 237 2.32 -11.71 -8.77
N ASN A 238 2.90 -12.61 -9.53
CA ASN A 238 2.40 -13.97 -9.69
C ASN A 238 2.70 -14.81 -8.43
N TYR A 239 1.66 -15.33 -7.78
CA TYR A 239 1.78 -15.98 -6.45
C TYR A 239 1.93 -17.49 -6.49
N ASP A 240 1.61 -18.15 -7.59
CA ASP A 240 1.55 -19.60 -7.67
C ASP A 240 2.67 -20.13 -8.58
N LYS A 241 3.64 -20.84 -7.99
CA LYS A 241 4.74 -21.43 -8.76
C LYS A 241 4.26 -22.33 -9.89
N ALA A 242 3.24 -23.17 -9.62
CA ALA A 242 2.71 -24.08 -10.63
C ALA A 242 2.04 -23.32 -11.77
N LYS A 243 1.53 -22.11 -11.52
CA LYS A 243 0.93 -21.24 -12.54
C LYS A 243 1.95 -20.35 -13.24
N THR A 244 3.08 -20.06 -12.57
CA THR A 244 4.18 -19.27 -13.18
C THR A 244 5.13 -20.14 -13.99
N GLU A 245 5.18 -21.45 -13.70
CA GLU A 245 5.96 -22.40 -14.48
C GLU A 245 5.36 -22.52 -15.89
N GLY A 246 6.14 -22.13 -16.90
CA GLY A 246 5.71 -22.09 -18.29
C GLY A 246 5.19 -20.73 -18.77
N LEU A 247 5.08 -19.73 -17.91
CA LEU A 247 4.85 -18.36 -18.35
C LEU A 247 6.10 -17.81 -19.06
N LYS A 248 5.86 -17.01 -20.09
CA LYS A 248 6.93 -16.36 -20.83
C LYS A 248 7.55 -15.20 -20.05
N TYR A 249 6.74 -14.50 -19.24
CA TYR A 249 7.14 -13.37 -18.41
C TYR A 249 7.06 -13.79 -16.94
N ASN A 250 8.01 -14.59 -16.50
CA ASN A 250 8.01 -15.19 -15.15
C ASN A 250 9.08 -14.64 -14.21
N GLU A 251 9.94 -13.73 -14.67
CA GLU A 251 10.87 -13.01 -13.80
C GLU A 251 10.12 -12.08 -12.86
N ASN A 252 10.76 -11.74 -11.74
CA ASN A 252 10.14 -10.89 -10.72
C ASN A 252 10.36 -9.40 -10.95
N LEU A 253 11.52 -9.01 -11.45
CA LEU A 253 11.95 -7.64 -11.69
C LEU A 253 12.37 -7.44 -13.13
N TYR A 254 11.92 -6.33 -13.71
CA TYR A 254 12.29 -5.89 -15.06
C TYR A 254 12.71 -4.44 -15.03
N VAL A 255 13.74 -4.08 -15.79
CA VAL A 255 14.19 -2.70 -15.98
C VAL A 255 14.26 -2.41 -17.49
N LEU A 256 13.56 -1.36 -17.90
CA LEU A 256 13.52 -0.88 -19.27
C LEU A 256 14.29 0.44 -19.39
N ASP A 257 14.80 0.71 -20.57
CA ASP A 257 15.14 2.06 -20.99
C ASP A 257 13.84 2.88 -21.13
N SER A 258 13.70 3.96 -20.37
CA SER A 258 12.46 4.75 -20.31
C SER A 258 12.19 5.54 -21.59
N HIS A 259 13.18 5.76 -22.44
CA HIS A 259 13.01 6.50 -23.70
C HIS A 259 12.52 5.60 -24.83
N THR A 260 12.96 4.35 -24.84
CA THR A 260 12.72 3.42 -25.97
C THR A 260 11.83 2.23 -25.63
N GLY A 261 11.60 1.94 -24.32
CA GLY A 261 10.92 0.73 -23.88
C GLY A 261 11.74 -0.56 -24.06
N THR A 262 13.04 -0.45 -24.38
CA THR A 262 13.91 -1.61 -24.56
C THR A 262 14.23 -2.27 -23.22
N LEU A 263 14.12 -3.60 -23.15
CA LEU A 263 14.50 -4.36 -21.96
C LEU A 263 16.02 -4.27 -21.74
N LEU A 264 16.43 -3.80 -20.56
CA LEU A 264 17.82 -3.71 -20.13
C LEU A 264 18.20 -4.84 -19.19
N HIS A 265 17.28 -5.18 -18.26
CA HIS A 265 17.50 -6.20 -17.26
C HIS A 265 16.20 -6.92 -16.91
N ALA A 266 16.28 -8.22 -16.70
CA ALA A 266 15.22 -9.01 -16.08
C ALA A 266 15.83 -10.05 -15.16
N GLU A 267 15.23 -10.26 -14.00
CA GLU A 267 15.76 -11.13 -12.97
C GLU A 267 14.64 -11.88 -12.23
N THR A 268 14.87 -13.18 -12.01
CA THR A 268 14.11 -13.97 -11.05
C THR A 268 14.78 -13.86 -9.69
N ILE A 269 14.08 -13.30 -8.70
CA ILE A 269 14.52 -13.31 -7.30
C ILE A 269 14.23 -14.71 -6.74
N PRO A 270 15.26 -15.50 -6.38
CA PRO A 270 15.05 -16.85 -5.88
C PRO A 270 14.15 -16.83 -4.64
N PRO A 271 13.14 -17.71 -4.53
CA PRO A 271 12.31 -17.78 -3.34
C PRO A 271 13.13 -18.25 -2.14
N VAL A 272 12.70 -17.84 -0.94
CA VAL A 272 13.16 -18.46 0.29
C VAL A 272 12.73 -19.92 0.26
N GLU A 273 13.55 -20.83 0.77
CA GLU A 273 13.35 -22.30 0.69
C GLU A 273 11.93 -22.75 1.08
N THR A 274 11.34 -22.10 2.08
CA THR A 274 9.97 -22.39 2.55
C THR A 274 8.86 -21.82 1.66
N PHE A 275 9.19 -20.98 0.67
CA PHE A 275 8.22 -20.38 -0.26
C PHE A 275 8.35 -20.99 -1.66
N GLY A 276 7.20 -21.26 -2.29
CA GLY A 276 7.18 -21.78 -3.66
C GLY A 276 7.52 -20.72 -4.70
N THR A 277 7.19 -19.46 -4.43
CA THR A 277 7.44 -18.29 -5.29
C THR A 277 7.73 -17.06 -4.46
N THR A 278 8.51 -16.14 -5.03
CA THR A 278 8.67 -14.78 -4.52
C THR A 278 8.03 -13.82 -5.51
N THR A 279 7.29 -12.83 -5.02
CA THR A 279 6.61 -11.84 -5.83
C THR A 279 6.91 -10.43 -5.32
N ILE A 280 6.77 -9.43 -6.20
CA ILE A 280 6.83 -8.02 -5.83
C ILE A 280 5.48 -7.41 -6.19
N ARG A 281 4.75 -6.92 -5.19
CA ARG A 281 3.38 -6.48 -5.38
C ARG A 281 3.28 -4.97 -5.62
N ASN A 282 3.80 -4.16 -4.69
CA ASN A 282 3.82 -2.70 -4.79
C ASN A 282 5.18 -2.11 -4.38
N GLY A 283 6.08 -2.95 -3.90
CA GLY A 283 7.34 -2.55 -3.29
C GLY A 283 8.42 -2.24 -4.31
N LEU A 284 8.28 -1.14 -5.04
CA LEU A 284 9.22 -0.71 -6.06
C LEU A 284 9.33 0.81 -6.09
N SER A 285 10.53 1.36 -5.90
CA SER A 285 10.76 2.80 -5.95
C SER A 285 12.21 3.12 -6.31
N TYR A 286 12.43 4.11 -7.17
CA TYR A 286 13.75 4.71 -7.38
C TYR A 286 14.04 5.80 -6.36
N SER A 287 15.32 5.95 -6.01
CA SER A 287 15.80 7.13 -5.28
C SER A 287 15.69 8.38 -6.15
N GLU A 288 15.60 9.55 -5.52
CA GLU A 288 15.47 10.85 -6.21
C GLU A 288 16.66 11.11 -7.17
N ASP A 289 17.88 10.73 -6.76
CA ASP A 289 19.08 10.82 -7.60
C ASP A 289 19.17 9.74 -8.70
N GLY A 290 18.20 8.81 -8.73
CA GLY A 290 18.05 7.76 -9.72
C GLY A 290 19.08 6.63 -9.66
N LYS A 291 19.99 6.65 -8.70
CA LYS A 291 21.08 5.68 -8.60
C LYS A 291 20.71 4.35 -7.98
N TYR A 292 19.58 4.32 -7.25
CA TYR A 292 19.17 3.18 -6.45
C TYR A 292 17.73 2.82 -6.73
N LEU A 293 17.44 1.52 -6.72
CA LEU A 293 16.13 0.94 -6.79
C LEU A 293 15.87 0.13 -5.51
N ALA A 294 14.89 0.55 -4.72
CA ALA A 294 14.41 -0.21 -3.57
C ALA A 294 13.34 -1.20 -4.01
N VAL A 295 13.44 -2.43 -3.55
CA VAL A 295 12.52 -3.51 -3.89
C VAL A 295 12.09 -4.24 -2.62
N MET A 296 10.78 -4.43 -2.43
CA MET A 296 10.23 -5.21 -1.32
C MET A 296 9.49 -6.43 -1.84
N ALA A 297 9.98 -7.61 -1.48
CA ALA A 297 9.38 -8.87 -1.90
C ALA A 297 8.30 -9.36 -0.92
N SER A 298 7.34 -10.12 -1.43
CA SER A 298 6.22 -10.66 -0.65
C SER A 298 6.64 -11.65 0.44
N ASP A 299 7.84 -12.20 0.36
CA ASP A 299 8.42 -13.08 1.39
C ASP A 299 9.07 -12.32 2.55
N GLY A 300 8.97 -11.00 2.57
CA GLY A 300 9.47 -10.14 3.64
C GLY A 300 10.94 -9.80 3.52
N ARG A 301 11.55 -9.94 2.34
CA ARG A 301 12.90 -9.44 2.06
C ARG A 301 12.86 -8.07 1.40
N GLY A 302 13.70 -7.16 1.90
CA GLY A 302 13.99 -5.87 1.29
C GLY A 302 15.33 -5.88 0.57
N PHE A 303 15.37 -5.25 -0.61
CA PHE A 303 16.57 -5.17 -1.46
C PHE A 303 16.87 -3.74 -1.82
N LEU A 304 18.14 -3.39 -1.84
CA LEU A 304 18.63 -2.23 -2.56
C LEU A 304 19.40 -2.71 -3.78
N ARG A 305 19.13 -2.06 -4.90
CA ARG A 305 19.73 -2.34 -6.20
C ARG A 305 20.27 -1.07 -6.82
N ASP A 306 21.16 -1.19 -7.81
CA ASP A 306 21.59 -0.07 -8.63
C ASP A 306 20.46 0.35 -9.60
N GLU A 307 20.70 1.40 -10.39
CA GLU A 307 19.74 1.91 -11.38
C GLU A 307 19.32 0.89 -12.45
N ASP A 308 20.19 -0.07 -12.74
CA ASP A 308 19.94 -1.13 -13.72
C ASP A 308 19.28 -2.37 -13.09
N GLY A 309 19.01 -2.36 -11.77
CA GLY A 309 18.39 -3.48 -11.05
C GLY A 309 19.39 -4.51 -10.52
N ARG A 310 20.72 -4.30 -10.62
CA ARG A 310 21.72 -5.22 -10.08
C ARG A 310 21.79 -5.14 -8.55
N PRO A 311 22.00 -6.26 -7.84
CA PRO A 311 21.95 -6.28 -6.38
C PRO A 311 23.10 -5.50 -5.74
N ILE A 312 22.75 -4.68 -4.73
CA ILE A 312 23.69 -4.00 -3.82
C ILE A 312 23.67 -4.69 -2.46
N TRP A 313 22.50 -4.81 -1.84
CA TRP A 313 22.30 -5.57 -0.62
C TRP A 313 20.87 -6.12 -0.48
N GLU A 314 20.74 -7.14 0.39
CA GLU A 314 19.47 -7.77 0.79
C GLU A 314 19.34 -7.78 2.31
N ARG A 315 18.12 -7.61 2.82
CA ARG A 315 17.78 -7.75 4.24
C ARG A 315 16.53 -8.61 4.41
N SER A 316 16.65 -9.67 5.22
CA SER A 316 15.52 -10.46 5.66
C SER A 316 14.81 -9.74 6.80
N ILE A 317 13.73 -9.03 6.50
CA ILE A 317 12.94 -8.23 7.46
C ILE A 317 11.96 -9.14 8.20
N SER A 318 11.29 -10.02 7.48
CA SER A 318 10.39 -11.02 8.05
C SER A 318 10.98 -12.41 7.89
N LYS A 319 11.33 -13.02 9.01
CA LYS A 319 11.77 -14.43 9.02
C LYS A 319 10.56 -15.32 9.18
N VAL A 320 10.51 -16.42 8.43
CA VAL A 320 9.43 -17.41 8.55
C VAL A 320 9.41 -18.01 9.95
N MET A 321 8.23 -18.10 10.55
CA MET A 321 7.97 -18.75 11.82
C MET A 321 7.21 -20.05 11.58
N GLU A 322 7.60 -21.11 12.27
CA GLU A 322 6.86 -22.38 12.27
C GLU A 322 6.05 -22.50 13.56
N ILE A 323 4.75 -22.74 13.44
CA ILE A 323 3.84 -22.93 14.57
C ILE A 323 2.92 -24.10 14.23
N GLY A 324 3.01 -25.19 15.02
CA GLY A 324 2.16 -26.36 14.84
C GLY A 324 2.29 -27.03 13.48
N GLY A 325 3.48 -26.98 12.86
CA GLY A 325 3.75 -27.54 11.54
C GLY A 325 3.36 -26.64 10.37
N SER A 326 2.77 -25.47 10.63
CA SER A 326 2.45 -24.46 9.60
C SER A 326 3.44 -23.32 9.65
N TYR A 327 3.70 -22.72 8.47
CA TYR A 327 4.65 -21.62 8.30
C TYR A 327 3.94 -20.29 8.18
N TYR A 328 4.39 -19.30 8.96
CA TYR A 328 3.83 -17.95 9.02
C TYR A 328 4.90 -16.91 8.72
N PHE A 329 4.51 -15.84 8.07
CA PHE A 329 5.39 -14.72 7.73
C PHE A 329 4.62 -13.41 7.68
N ALA A 330 5.30 -12.28 7.83
CA ALA A 330 4.76 -10.97 7.49
C ALA A 330 5.15 -10.67 6.03
N ALA A 331 4.16 -10.46 5.19
CA ALA A 331 4.42 -10.17 3.79
C ALA A 331 5.00 -8.77 3.59
N GLY A 332 5.94 -8.65 2.68
CA GLY A 332 6.39 -7.36 2.20
C GLY A 332 5.36 -6.71 1.28
N ARG A 333 5.24 -5.37 1.34
CA ARG A 333 4.29 -4.61 0.54
C ARG A 333 4.95 -3.48 -0.24
N ASP A 334 5.43 -2.45 0.44
CA ASP A 334 5.92 -1.23 -0.20
C ASP A 334 7.42 -1.02 0.05
N ALA A 335 8.08 -0.40 -0.90
CA ALA A 335 9.44 0.11 -0.80
C ALA A 335 9.45 1.57 -1.26
N LEU A 336 10.10 2.45 -0.50
CA LEU A 336 10.12 3.89 -0.73
C LEU A 336 11.49 4.46 -0.35
N PHE A 337 11.76 5.67 -0.83
CA PHE A 337 12.88 6.49 -0.36
C PHE A 337 12.39 7.74 0.36
N SER A 338 13.18 8.20 1.32
CA SER A 338 13.09 9.52 1.92
C SER A 338 14.52 10.04 2.15
N GLY A 339 14.99 10.89 1.27
CA GLY A 339 16.38 11.31 1.23
C GLY A 339 17.34 10.12 1.14
N ASP A 340 18.17 9.92 2.17
CA ASP A 340 19.13 8.81 2.24
C ASP A 340 18.55 7.51 2.78
N LYS A 341 17.30 7.53 3.24
CA LYS A 341 16.68 6.37 3.88
C LYS A 341 15.95 5.51 2.87
N VAL A 342 16.11 4.21 3.02
CA VAL A 342 15.35 3.18 2.33
C VAL A 342 14.29 2.64 3.28
N LEU A 343 13.03 2.76 2.91
CA LEU A 343 11.88 2.40 3.71
C LEU A 343 11.25 1.13 3.16
N PHE A 344 10.97 0.16 4.03
CA PHE A 344 10.28 -1.07 3.68
C PHE A 344 9.07 -1.29 4.57
N CYS A 345 7.93 -1.59 3.96
CA CYS A 345 6.68 -1.87 4.66
C CYS A 345 6.36 -3.36 4.65
N THR A 346 6.02 -3.87 5.83
CA THR A 346 5.44 -5.20 6.00
C THR A 346 3.98 -5.09 6.41
N ILE A 347 3.19 -6.05 5.97
CA ILE A 347 1.76 -6.12 6.29
C ILE A 347 1.46 -7.35 7.14
N ASN A 348 0.22 -7.78 7.16
CA ASN A 348 -0.31 -8.86 7.99
C ASN A 348 0.51 -10.15 7.99
N THR A 349 0.26 -10.96 9.00
CA THR A 349 0.75 -12.32 9.09
C THR A 349 -0.03 -13.23 8.16
N PHE A 350 0.70 -13.96 7.35
CA PHE A 350 0.15 -14.91 6.38
C PHE A 350 0.53 -16.35 6.73
N ASN A 351 -0.43 -17.25 6.58
CA ASN A 351 -0.18 -18.68 6.55
C ASN A 351 0.29 -19.08 5.15
N ARG A 352 1.44 -19.73 5.04
CA ARG A 352 2.00 -20.14 3.75
C ARG A 352 1.13 -21.17 3.03
N GLU A 353 0.61 -22.14 3.78
CA GLU A 353 -0.19 -23.24 3.23
C GLU A 353 -1.59 -22.79 2.83
N ASN A 354 -2.14 -21.82 3.59
CA ASN A 354 -3.44 -21.26 3.30
C ASN A 354 -3.50 -19.77 3.69
N TRP A 355 -3.19 -18.92 2.75
CA TRP A 355 -3.20 -17.47 2.92
C TRP A 355 -4.58 -16.86 3.24
N GLN A 356 -5.68 -17.63 3.07
CA GLN A 356 -7.05 -17.19 3.40
C GLN A 356 -7.40 -17.44 4.87
N LEU A 357 -6.69 -18.32 5.55
CA LEU A 357 -6.93 -18.58 6.96
C LEU A 357 -6.28 -17.51 7.84
N PRO A 358 -6.97 -17.08 8.91
CA PRO A 358 -6.38 -16.20 9.91
C PRO A 358 -5.14 -16.85 10.53
N ALA A 359 -4.08 -16.09 10.71
CA ALA A 359 -2.93 -16.55 11.47
C ALA A 359 -3.26 -16.57 12.98
N PRO A 360 -2.80 -17.58 13.72
CA PRO A 360 -3.08 -17.70 15.15
C PRO A 360 -2.36 -16.64 15.99
N VAL A 361 -1.35 -16.01 15.42
CA VAL A 361 -0.52 -14.98 16.06
C VAL A 361 -0.22 -13.86 15.07
N ILE A 362 0.09 -12.68 15.60
CA ILE A 362 0.65 -11.59 14.79
C ILE A 362 2.16 -11.83 14.70
N HIS A 363 2.68 -11.87 13.48
CA HIS A 363 4.12 -11.99 13.25
C HIS A 363 4.86 -10.77 13.84
N PRO A 364 5.98 -10.96 14.58
CA PRO A 364 6.69 -9.84 15.19
C PRO A 364 7.14 -8.75 14.20
N SER A 365 7.36 -9.10 12.93
CA SER A 365 7.71 -8.15 11.87
C SER A 365 6.50 -7.64 11.08
N GLY A 366 5.26 -7.98 11.46
CA GLY A 366 4.05 -7.57 10.75
C GLY A 366 3.70 -6.11 10.97
N ASN A 367 2.89 -5.54 10.08
CA ASN A 367 2.30 -4.21 10.18
C ASN A 367 3.34 -3.12 10.53
N SER A 368 4.50 -3.15 9.91
CA SER A 368 5.62 -2.31 10.33
C SER A 368 6.27 -1.58 9.16
N LEU A 369 6.73 -0.36 9.44
CA LEU A 369 7.62 0.39 8.58
C LEU A 369 9.04 0.30 9.14
N TYR A 370 9.96 -0.17 8.32
CA TYR A 370 11.38 -0.29 8.61
C TYR A 370 12.18 0.73 7.83
N ALA A 371 13.17 1.35 8.45
CA ALA A 371 14.11 2.25 7.81
C ALA A 371 15.53 1.70 7.88
N PHE A 372 16.23 1.84 6.75
CA PHE A 372 17.64 1.53 6.60
C PHE A 372 18.34 2.72 5.94
N ASP A 373 19.65 2.86 6.13
CA ASP A 373 20.45 3.73 5.27
C ASP A 373 20.82 3.04 3.94
N ARG A 374 21.51 3.76 3.06
CA ARG A 374 21.90 3.22 1.73
C ARG A 374 22.92 2.10 1.83
N GLU A 375 23.66 1.97 2.94
CA GLU A 375 24.58 0.87 3.24
C GLU A 375 23.85 -0.35 3.83
N GLY A 376 22.56 -0.25 4.07
CA GLY A 376 21.71 -1.32 4.60
C GLY A 376 21.83 -1.48 6.12
N LYS A 377 22.30 -0.44 6.83
CA LYS A 377 22.27 -0.41 8.28
C LYS A 377 20.85 -0.07 8.74
N TYR A 378 20.35 -0.86 9.68
CA TYR A 378 19.05 -0.63 10.33
C TYR A 378 19.06 0.68 11.11
N LEU A 379 18.03 1.50 10.93
CA LEU A 379 17.87 2.79 11.62
C LEU A 379 16.77 2.71 12.67
N PHE A 380 15.53 2.39 12.28
CA PHE A 380 14.39 2.26 13.18
C PHE A 380 13.30 1.37 12.60
N ARG A 381 12.32 1.04 13.44
CA ARG A 381 11.05 0.42 13.07
C ARG A 381 9.91 1.12 13.81
N TYR A 382 8.86 1.41 13.06
CA TYR A 382 7.55 1.73 13.62
C TYR A 382 6.61 0.56 13.37
N THR A 383 5.89 0.09 14.41
CA THR A 383 4.89 -0.97 14.28
C THR A 383 3.50 -0.38 14.47
N ALA A 384 2.67 -0.50 13.44
CA ALA A 384 1.29 -0.06 13.45
C ALA A 384 0.37 -1.08 14.15
N PRO A 385 -0.77 -0.63 14.68
CA PRO A 385 -1.74 -1.50 15.36
C PRO A 385 -2.49 -2.45 14.40
N ALA A 386 -2.54 -2.13 13.11
CA ALA A 386 -3.16 -2.92 12.06
C ALA A 386 -2.39 -2.76 10.74
N GLU A 387 -2.92 -3.33 9.66
CA GLU A 387 -2.28 -3.29 8.33
C GLU A 387 -2.05 -1.84 7.87
N ILE A 388 -0.83 -1.58 7.37
CA ILE A 388 -0.49 -0.32 6.72
C ILE A 388 -0.93 -0.43 5.26
N GLU A 389 -1.93 0.35 4.87
CA GLU A 389 -2.56 0.29 3.55
C GLU A 389 -1.93 1.23 2.52
N ALA A 390 -1.40 2.35 2.96
CA ALA A 390 -0.69 3.31 2.12
C ALA A 390 0.32 4.11 2.95
N ILE A 391 1.31 4.67 2.26
CA ILE A 391 2.37 5.49 2.85
C ILE A 391 2.56 6.72 1.98
N GLY A 392 2.51 7.90 2.61
CA GLY A 392 2.92 9.17 2.01
C GLY A 392 4.15 9.71 2.75
N VAL A 393 5.09 10.30 2.02
CA VAL A 393 6.34 10.84 2.59
C VAL A 393 6.52 12.30 2.18
N ALA A 394 6.87 13.15 3.15
CA ALA A 394 7.22 14.55 2.93
C ALA A 394 8.37 14.95 3.86
N GLY A 395 9.56 15.20 3.31
CA GLY A 395 10.75 15.51 4.10
C GLY A 395 11.08 14.43 5.13
N ASP A 396 11.17 14.81 6.41
CA ASP A 396 11.44 13.88 7.53
C ASP A 396 10.16 13.28 8.16
N VAL A 397 9.06 13.27 7.44
CA VAL A 397 7.76 12.80 7.94
C VAL A 397 7.18 11.75 7.01
N ALA A 398 6.61 10.68 7.58
CA ALA A 398 5.76 9.75 6.87
C ALA A 398 4.38 9.69 7.51
N ALA A 399 3.34 9.70 6.68
CA ALA A 399 1.97 9.41 7.05
C ALA A 399 1.60 7.99 6.58
N LEU A 400 0.92 7.24 7.44
CA LEU A 400 0.56 5.83 7.23
C LEU A 400 -0.95 5.70 7.32
N ALA A 401 -1.59 5.17 6.29
CA ALA A 401 -2.99 4.75 6.36
C ALA A 401 -3.07 3.38 7.05
N ILE A 402 -3.92 3.27 8.05
CA ILE A 402 -4.01 2.08 8.90
C ILE A 402 -5.46 1.62 8.98
N GLY A 403 -5.66 0.32 8.92
CA GLY A 403 -6.98 -0.10 9.33
C GLY A 403 -7.50 -1.39 8.84
N ARG A 404 -7.09 -1.94 7.75
CA ARG A 404 -7.71 -3.15 7.27
C ARG A 404 -6.97 -4.40 7.75
N ASN A 405 -7.71 -5.30 8.39
CA ASN A 405 -7.27 -6.67 8.57
C ASN A 405 -8.27 -7.61 7.90
N VAL A 406 -8.08 -7.86 6.62
CA VAL A 406 -8.97 -8.68 5.78
C VAL A 406 -9.12 -10.13 6.23
N ARG A 407 -8.26 -10.60 7.14
CA ARG A 407 -8.22 -12.01 7.49
C ARG A 407 -8.97 -12.35 8.75
N ASN A 408 -9.03 -11.44 9.70
CA ASN A 408 -9.71 -11.67 10.98
C ASN A 408 -10.87 -10.72 11.24
N HIS A 409 -11.22 -9.86 10.26
CA HIS A 409 -12.27 -8.83 10.38
C HIS A 409 -12.12 -7.97 11.65
N ASP A 410 -10.88 -7.78 12.13
CA ASP A 410 -10.57 -6.92 13.25
C ASP A 410 -10.34 -5.49 12.77
N TYR A 411 -11.37 -4.67 12.90
CA TYR A 411 -11.38 -3.26 12.52
C TYR A 411 -11.25 -2.31 13.71
N LYS A 412 -10.68 -2.76 14.83
CA LYS A 412 -10.58 -1.95 16.06
C LYS A 412 -9.54 -0.83 15.97
N ALA A 413 -8.61 -0.93 15.04
CA ALA A 413 -7.52 0.01 14.89
C ALA A 413 -7.45 0.51 13.45
N HIS A 414 -7.94 1.72 13.20
CA HIS A 414 -7.95 2.33 11.88
C HIS A 414 -7.89 3.85 11.96
N GLY A 415 -7.34 4.45 10.91
CA GLY A 415 -7.07 5.87 10.81
C GLY A 415 -5.72 6.16 10.18
N ALA A 416 -5.03 7.19 10.66
CA ALA A 416 -3.70 7.54 10.19
C ALA A 416 -2.71 7.68 11.35
N ALA A 417 -1.47 7.27 11.13
CA ALA A 417 -0.34 7.58 12.01
C ALA A 417 0.68 8.41 11.24
N VAL A 418 1.25 9.41 11.91
CA VAL A 418 2.32 10.24 11.36
C VAL A 418 3.56 10.05 12.19
N ILE A 419 4.65 9.66 11.54
CA ILE A 419 5.93 9.35 12.20
C ILE A 419 7.05 10.24 11.68
N ARG A 420 8.04 10.47 12.53
CA ARG A 420 9.30 11.11 12.15
C ARG A 420 10.24 10.07 11.56
N LEU A 421 10.80 10.35 10.39
CA LEU A 421 11.68 9.41 9.69
C LEU A 421 13.13 9.43 10.17
N SER A 422 13.54 10.42 10.97
CA SER A 422 14.88 10.42 11.56
C SER A 422 15.06 9.39 12.67
N ASP A 423 13.96 9.02 13.40
CA ASP A 423 14.04 8.14 14.57
C ASP A 423 12.85 7.17 14.73
N GLY A 424 11.84 7.26 13.87
CA GLY A 424 10.62 6.44 13.96
C GLY A 424 9.61 6.89 15.02
N THR A 425 9.81 8.08 15.61
CA THR A 425 8.91 8.60 16.65
C THR A 425 7.52 8.89 16.08
N LEU A 426 6.48 8.41 16.75
CA LEU A 426 5.10 8.77 16.47
C LEU A 426 4.85 10.24 16.81
N LEU A 427 4.39 11.02 15.84
CA LEU A 427 4.10 12.45 15.99
C LEU A 427 2.62 12.72 16.21
N ASN A 428 1.77 12.11 15.37
CA ASN A 428 0.31 12.29 15.42
C ASN A 428 -0.39 10.96 15.18
N GLU A 429 -1.58 10.83 15.76
CA GLU A 429 -2.53 9.74 15.51
C GLU A 429 -3.89 10.33 15.19
N TYR A 430 -4.54 9.81 14.16
CA TYR A 430 -5.88 10.19 13.75
C TYR A 430 -6.74 8.96 13.63
N HIS A 431 -7.88 8.95 14.31
CA HIS A 431 -8.79 7.81 14.38
C HIS A 431 -9.99 8.04 13.47
N THR A 432 -10.36 7.02 12.72
CA THR A 432 -11.56 6.99 11.86
C THR A 432 -12.51 5.89 12.30
N LYS A 433 -13.77 5.95 11.89
CA LYS A 433 -14.75 4.90 12.21
C LYS A 433 -14.56 3.66 11.35
N GLY A 434 -14.18 3.85 10.08
CA GLY A 434 -13.86 2.78 9.15
C GLY A 434 -12.37 2.75 8.82
N PRO A 435 -11.90 1.71 8.11
CA PRO A 435 -10.52 1.60 7.68
C PRO A 435 -10.11 2.75 6.75
N LEU A 436 -8.87 3.21 6.89
CA LEU A 436 -8.27 4.15 5.97
C LEU A 436 -7.49 3.38 4.89
N GLN A 437 -7.86 3.55 3.62
CA GLN A 437 -7.33 2.71 2.53
C GLN A 437 -6.22 3.38 1.72
N THR A 438 -6.27 4.67 1.59
CA THR A 438 -5.29 5.47 0.87
C THR A 438 -5.10 6.78 1.58
N LEU A 439 -3.92 7.36 1.45
CA LEU A 439 -3.63 8.69 1.97
C LEU A 439 -2.62 9.41 1.09
N ALA A 440 -2.59 10.73 1.25
CA ALA A 440 -1.54 11.61 0.78
C ALA A 440 -1.13 12.57 1.89
N ILE A 441 0.06 13.13 1.79
CA ILE A 441 0.58 14.15 2.69
C ILE A 441 0.99 15.37 1.88
N SER A 442 0.75 16.58 2.40
CA SER A 442 1.21 17.81 1.76
C SER A 442 2.74 17.88 1.70
N SER A 443 3.28 18.61 0.73
CA SER A 443 4.73 18.66 0.50
C SER A 443 5.54 19.22 1.70
N ASP A 444 4.92 20.05 2.53
CA ASP A 444 5.48 20.59 3.78
C ASP A 444 5.26 19.65 4.97
N GLY A 445 4.55 18.55 4.79
CA GLY A 445 4.22 17.57 5.82
C GLY A 445 3.16 18.03 6.82
N ARG A 446 2.49 19.17 6.60
CA ARG A 446 1.51 19.72 7.53
C ARG A 446 0.16 19.05 7.45
N TYR A 447 -0.36 18.84 6.24
CA TYR A 447 -1.69 18.25 6.05
C TYR A 447 -1.59 16.79 5.64
N VAL A 448 -2.50 15.98 6.20
CA VAL A 448 -2.68 14.58 5.81
C VAL A 448 -4.10 14.40 5.34
N ALA A 449 -4.28 13.89 4.14
CA ALA A 449 -5.59 13.54 3.60
C ALA A 449 -5.70 12.02 3.42
N GLY A 450 -6.83 11.42 3.79
CA GLY A 450 -7.02 9.99 3.64
C GLY A 450 -8.47 9.59 3.38
N ILE A 451 -8.66 8.55 2.58
CA ILE A 451 -9.98 8.02 2.24
C ILE A 451 -10.35 6.90 3.21
N GLU A 452 -11.37 7.17 4.02
CA GLU A 452 -12.04 6.18 4.84
C GLU A 452 -13.04 5.39 3.99
N VAL A 453 -13.10 4.09 4.20
CA VAL A 453 -14.07 3.22 3.55
C VAL A 453 -14.97 2.52 4.55
N PRO A 454 -16.23 2.21 4.21
CA PRO A 454 -17.06 1.38 5.04
C PRO A 454 -16.51 -0.04 5.10
N ALA A 455 -16.64 -0.69 6.24
CA ALA A 455 -16.27 -2.08 6.46
C ALA A 455 -17.38 -2.82 7.21
N VAL A 456 -17.54 -4.12 6.95
CA VAL A 456 -18.50 -4.97 7.65
C VAL A 456 -17.76 -5.80 8.69
N THR A 457 -18.21 -5.75 9.95
CA THR A 457 -17.64 -6.57 11.01
C THR A 457 -18.06 -8.04 10.88
N ALA A 458 -17.42 -8.92 11.64
CA ALA A 458 -17.82 -10.33 11.72
C ALA A 458 -19.29 -10.53 12.11
N GLU A 459 -19.86 -9.60 12.89
CA GLU A 459 -21.26 -9.60 13.33
C GLU A 459 -22.21 -8.98 12.28
N GLY A 460 -21.70 -8.54 11.13
CA GLY A 460 -22.48 -7.92 10.05
C GLY A 460 -22.78 -6.42 10.25
N ASN A 461 -22.16 -5.75 11.23
CA ASN A 461 -22.35 -4.32 11.44
C ASN A 461 -21.49 -3.52 10.46
N LEU A 462 -22.05 -2.44 9.91
CA LEU A 462 -21.31 -1.49 9.08
C LEU A 462 -20.55 -0.50 9.95
N LEU A 463 -19.24 -0.39 9.72
CA LEU A 463 -18.35 0.59 10.32
C LEU A 463 -17.93 1.63 9.29
N GLY A 464 -17.91 2.89 9.69
CA GLY A 464 -17.41 3.98 8.86
C GLY A 464 -18.32 4.37 7.71
N ALA A 465 -17.78 5.17 6.81
CA ALA A 465 -18.44 5.67 5.61
C ALA A 465 -17.41 5.95 4.52
N TYR A 466 -17.86 6.22 3.29
CA TYR A 466 -16.97 6.59 2.21
C TYR A 466 -16.71 8.10 2.27
N ARG A 467 -15.58 8.50 2.83
CA ARG A 467 -15.28 9.90 3.17
C ARG A 467 -13.80 10.21 2.95
N LEU A 468 -13.52 11.43 2.53
CA LEU A 468 -12.20 12.04 2.61
C LEU A 468 -12.07 12.77 3.94
N HIS A 469 -11.02 12.48 4.70
CA HIS A 469 -10.60 13.22 5.87
C HIS A 469 -9.36 14.03 5.54
N ILE A 470 -9.30 15.29 6.01
CA ILE A 470 -8.12 16.14 5.93
C ILE A 470 -7.79 16.61 7.34
N TRP A 471 -6.62 16.26 7.83
CA TRP A 471 -6.11 16.64 9.16
C TRP A 471 -5.00 17.68 9.03
N ASP A 472 -5.04 18.69 9.92
CA ASP A 472 -3.96 19.65 10.11
C ASP A 472 -3.12 19.21 11.32
N ARG A 473 -1.85 18.91 11.12
CA ARG A 473 -0.95 18.40 12.17
C ARG A 473 -0.54 19.46 13.20
N GLU A 474 -0.81 20.72 12.93
CA GLU A 474 -0.51 21.82 13.84
C GLU A 474 -1.68 22.17 14.77
N LYS A 475 -2.84 21.52 14.56
CA LYS A 475 -4.02 21.65 15.43
C LYS A 475 -4.20 20.42 16.30
#